data_76dee3e4172c8c2e5a2bd03478001bd7
#
_entry.id   76dee3e4172c8c2e5a2bd03478001bd7
#
_cell.length_a   1.000
_cell.length_b   1.000
_cell.length_c   1.000
_cell.angle_alpha   90.00
_cell.angle_beta   90.00
_cell.angle_gamma   90.00
#
_symmetry.space_group_name_H-M   'P 1'
#
loop_
_entity.id
_entity.type
_entity.pdbx_description
1 polymer ?
#
loop_
_entity_poly.entity_id
_entity_poly.type
_entity_poly.pdbx_seq_one_letter_code
_entity_poly.pdbx_strand_id
1 'polypeptide(L)'
;MSRALSTLLLLSVLLPAVVGAREVRVEVRDPKGEPVADAVASLTPLEATPVVQPPAEPVSVVQEGEEFRPHVTAVVVGTRVTFPNRDAVQHHVFSVSRAKKFDLPLYRGEPREPVLFDQPGVVSLGCNIHDWMSAYIVVLATPYFARSGTDGAAVIGGIPPGRHRLEVWHPRARSALTREVVVAGGGAATQVIALTLGVDRRVRRAPDSAGGGYK
;
A
#
# COMPACT_ATOMS: atom_id res chain seq x y z
N MET A 1 -49.70 17.01 -59.33
CA MET A 1 -48.75 15.91 -59.07
C MET A 1 -47.68 16.45 -58.13
N SER A 2 -47.86 16.24 -56.79
CA SER A 2 -46.94 16.77 -55.78
C SER A 2 -46.08 15.64 -55.25
N ARG A 3 -44.75 15.74 -55.42
CA ARG A 3 -43.77 14.77 -54.92
C ARG A 3 -43.33 15.21 -53.54
N ALA A 4 -43.70 14.42 -52.53
CA ALA A 4 -43.18 14.60 -51.15
C ALA A 4 -41.79 14.01 -51.08
N LEU A 5 -40.77 14.87 -50.73
CA LEU A 5 -39.43 14.44 -50.38
C LEU A 5 -39.46 14.04 -48.90
N SER A 6 -39.29 12.76 -48.62
CA SER A 6 -39.08 12.27 -47.25
C SER A 6 -37.59 12.37 -46.93
N THR A 7 -37.25 13.28 -46.01
CA THR A 7 -35.89 13.45 -45.46
C THR A 7 -35.69 12.44 -44.35
N LEU A 8 -34.84 11.44 -44.57
CA LEU A 8 -34.47 10.44 -43.58
C LEU A 8 -33.39 11.03 -42.64
N LEU A 9 -33.79 11.33 -41.41
CA LEU A 9 -32.87 11.83 -40.37
C LEU A 9 -32.09 10.63 -39.78
N LEU A 10 -30.83 10.46 -40.15
CA LEU A 10 -29.95 9.47 -39.52
C LEU A 10 -29.55 9.99 -38.12
N LEU A 11 -30.14 9.40 -37.10
CA LEU A 11 -29.77 9.61 -35.69
C LEU A 11 -28.50 8.79 -35.41
N SER A 12 -27.32 9.42 -35.43
CA SER A 12 -26.09 8.78 -35.02
C SER A 12 -26.06 8.62 -33.49
N VAL A 13 -26.28 7.40 -33.00
CA VAL A 13 -26.13 7.04 -31.60
C VAL A 13 -24.62 6.98 -31.29
N LEU A 14 -24.10 7.99 -30.62
CA LEU A 14 -22.78 7.93 -30.00
C LEU A 14 -22.83 6.94 -28.80
N LEU A 15 -22.37 5.72 -29.03
CA LEU A 15 -22.11 4.79 -27.93
C LEU A 15 -20.97 5.35 -27.08
N PRO A 16 -21.14 5.51 -25.76
CA PRO A 16 -20.04 5.89 -24.89
C PRO A 16 -18.96 4.81 -24.98
N ALA A 17 -17.75 5.20 -25.34
CA ALA A 17 -16.61 4.31 -25.30
C ALA A 17 -16.44 3.88 -23.82
N VAL A 18 -16.64 2.60 -23.55
CA VAL A 18 -16.28 2.00 -22.25
C VAL A 18 -14.76 2.12 -22.15
N VAL A 19 -14.31 3.16 -21.44
CA VAL A 19 -12.89 3.29 -21.05
C VAL A 19 -12.65 2.17 -20.05
N GLY A 20 -12.17 1.02 -20.55
CA GLY A 20 -11.80 -0.11 -19.71
C GLY A 20 -10.84 0.37 -18.62
N ALA A 21 -11.10 -0.06 -17.38
CA ALA A 21 -10.21 0.24 -16.24
C ALA A 21 -8.80 -0.26 -16.59
N ARG A 22 -7.85 0.68 -16.61
CA ARG A 22 -6.45 0.36 -16.92
C ARG A 22 -5.80 -0.19 -15.67
N GLU A 23 -5.08 -1.28 -15.87
CA GLU A 23 -4.43 -2.02 -14.81
C GLU A 23 -2.93 -2.15 -15.11
N VAL A 24 -2.10 -1.94 -14.11
CA VAL A 24 -0.66 -2.23 -14.17
C VAL A 24 -0.36 -3.30 -13.15
N ARG A 25 0.13 -4.44 -13.62
CA ARG A 25 0.66 -5.52 -12.80
C ARG A 25 2.15 -5.30 -12.57
N VAL A 26 2.55 -5.15 -11.32
CA VAL A 26 3.95 -5.03 -10.90
C VAL A 26 4.37 -6.34 -10.25
N GLU A 27 5.26 -7.09 -10.92
CA GLU A 27 5.84 -8.32 -10.38
C GLU A 27 7.16 -8.00 -9.72
N VAL A 28 7.20 -8.17 -8.40
CA VAL A 28 8.38 -7.89 -7.59
C VAL A 28 9.09 -9.21 -7.27
N ARG A 29 10.36 -9.30 -7.67
CA ARG A 29 11.18 -10.49 -7.48
C ARG A 29 12.53 -10.13 -6.87
N ASP A 30 13.13 -11.08 -6.18
CA ASP A 30 14.51 -10.96 -5.71
C ASP A 30 15.51 -11.26 -6.87
N PRO A 31 16.82 -11.10 -6.68
CA PRO A 31 17.83 -11.40 -7.70
C PRO A 31 17.89 -12.87 -8.13
N LYS A 32 17.30 -13.79 -7.38
CA LYS A 32 17.18 -15.21 -7.72
C LYS A 32 15.91 -15.52 -8.51
N GLY A 33 15.02 -14.53 -8.70
CA GLY A 33 13.73 -14.68 -9.35
C GLY A 33 12.59 -15.07 -8.40
N GLU A 34 12.85 -15.21 -7.10
CA GLU A 34 11.83 -15.55 -6.12
C GLU A 34 10.86 -14.37 -5.89
N PRO A 35 9.56 -14.66 -5.70
CA PRO A 35 8.57 -13.63 -5.47
C PRO A 35 8.81 -12.88 -4.16
N VAL A 36 8.61 -11.57 -4.18
CA VAL A 36 8.75 -10.70 -3.01
C VAL A 36 7.39 -10.21 -2.57
N ALA A 37 6.91 -10.70 -1.42
CA ALA A 37 5.71 -10.22 -0.77
C ALA A 37 5.98 -8.88 -0.03
N ASP A 38 4.91 -8.17 0.35
CA ASP A 38 4.97 -6.94 1.15
C ASP A 38 5.70 -5.75 0.49
N ALA A 39 6.00 -5.82 -0.80
CA ALA A 39 6.45 -4.64 -1.54
C ALA A 39 5.25 -3.72 -1.85
N VAL A 40 5.43 -2.42 -1.67
CA VAL A 40 4.43 -1.41 -2.05
C VAL A 40 4.84 -0.79 -3.37
N ALA A 41 4.04 -1.03 -4.41
CA ALA A 41 4.18 -0.41 -5.71
C ALA A 41 3.19 0.76 -5.84
N SER A 42 3.65 1.92 -6.28
CA SER A 42 2.81 3.09 -6.51
C SER A 42 3.11 3.77 -7.84
N LEU A 43 2.09 4.35 -8.45
CA LEU A 43 2.17 5.11 -9.70
C LEU A 43 1.73 6.55 -9.44
N THR A 44 2.62 7.50 -9.71
CA THR A 44 2.30 8.92 -9.62
C THR A 44 2.30 9.51 -11.03
N PRO A 45 1.17 10.08 -11.51
CA PRO A 45 1.14 10.79 -12.79
C PRO A 45 2.18 11.92 -12.82
N LEU A 46 2.88 12.08 -13.95
CA LEU A 46 3.89 13.15 -14.10
C LEU A 46 3.28 14.46 -14.62
N GLU A 47 2.13 14.37 -15.27
CA GLU A 47 1.49 15.50 -15.96
C GLU A 47 0.24 16.04 -15.23
N ALA A 48 -0.14 15.40 -14.13
CA ALA A 48 -1.31 15.78 -13.33
C ALA A 48 -1.10 15.47 -11.85
N THR A 49 -1.66 16.27 -10.97
CA THR A 49 -1.73 15.96 -9.54
C THR A 49 -2.92 15.04 -9.29
N PRO A 50 -2.72 13.82 -8.78
CA PRO A 50 -3.83 12.93 -8.50
C PRO A 50 -4.68 13.44 -7.34
N VAL A 51 -6.00 13.28 -7.46
CA VAL A 51 -6.91 13.53 -6.35
C VAL A 51 -6.84 12.34 -5.39
N VAL A 52 -6.51 12.63 -4.14
CA VAL A 52 -6.41 11.64 -3.06
C VAL A 52 -7.61 11.77 -2.14
N GLN A 53 -8.34 10.68 -1.95
CA GLN A 53 -9.47 10.63 -1.01
C GLN A 53 -9.18 9.52 0.03
N PRO A 54 -8.95 9.88 1.30
CA PRO A 54 -8.78 8.90 2.34
C PRO A 54 -10.12 8.16 2.59
N PRO A 55 -10.07 6.89 3.05
CA PRO A 55 -11.27 6.17 3.43
C PRO A 55 -11.98 6.87 4.60
N ALA A 56 -13.32 6.79 4.62
CA ALA A 56 -14.14 7.36 5.70
C ALA A 56 -13.87 6.62 7.02
N GLU A 57 -13.75 5.29 6.96
CA GLU A 57 -13.46 4.44 8.12
C GLU A 57 -11.95 4.29 8.33
N PRO A 58 -11.51 4.19 9.59
CA PRO A 58 -10.12 3.95 9.90
C PRO A 58 -9.62 2.61 9.35
N VAL A 59 -8.38 2.60 8.85
CA VAL A 59 -7.66 1.36 8.51
C VAL A 59 -7.13 0.74 9.80
N SER A 60 -7.18 -0.59 9.92
CA SER A 60 -6.73 -1.30 11.11
C SER A 60 -5.39 -1.99 10.91
N VAL A 61 -4.46 -1.78 11.84
CA VAL A 61 -3.22 -2.56 12.02
C VAL A 61 -3.32 -3.26 13.38
N VAL A 62 -3.66 -4.54 13.34
CA VAL A 62 -3.98 -5.33 14.54
C VAL A 62 -2.69 -5.80 15.22
N GLN A 63 -2.69 -5.82 16.56
CA GLN A 63 -1.66 -6.46 17.37
C GLN A 63 -2.19 -7.83 17.79
N GLU A 64 -1.56 -8.90 17.29
CA GLU A 64 -1.99 -10.27 17.53
C GLU A 64 -0.81 -11.24 17.47
N GLY A 65 -0.63 -12.04 18.52
CA GLY A 65 0.50 -12.96 18.65
C GLY A 65 1.83 -12.23 18.80
N GLU A 66 1.84 -11.08 19.50
CA GLU A 66 2.99 -10.20 19.67
C GLU A 66 3.59 -9.72 18.33
N GLU A 67 2.72 -9.49 17.34
CA GLU A 67 3.06 -8.96 16.03
C GLU A 67 2.08 -7.88 15.60
N PHE A 68 2.52 -6.94 14.77
CA PHE A 68 1.62 -6.05 14.02
C PHE A 68 1.19 -6.73 12.71
N ARG A 69 -0.12 -6.76 12.44
CA ARG A 69 -0.71 -7.38 11.25
C ARG A 69 -1.65 -6.43 10.51
N PRO A 70 -1.45 -6.22 9.21
CA PRO A 70 -0.35 -6.73 8.38
C PRO A 70 0.99 -6.06 8.71
N HIS A 71 2.10 -6.68 8.34
CA HIS A 71 3.44 -6.13 8.55
C HIS A 71 3.69 -4.84 7.75
N VAL A 72 3.14 -4.75 6.55
CA VAL A 72 3.17 -3.56 5.70
C VAL A 72 1.75 -3.15 5.34
N THR A 73 1.40 -1.91 5.66
CA THR A 73 0.13 -1.28 5.32
C THR A 73 0.39 -0.08 4.42
N ALA A 74 -0.22 -0.03 3.24
CA ALA A 74 -0.18 1.12 2.36
C ALA A 74 -1.48 1.91 2.47
N VAL A 75 -1.38 3.22 2.66
CA VAL A 75 -2.51 4.12 2.81
C VAL A 75 -2.27 5.42 2.04
N VAL A 76 -3.32 6.14 1.72
CA VAL A 76 -3.21 7.51 1.19
C VAL A 76 -3.06 8.54 2.31
N VAL A 77 -2.50 9.69 1.97
CA VAL A 77 -2.46 10.86 2.86
C VAL A 77 -3.87 11.21 3.37
N GLY A 78 -3.98 11.52 4.66
CA GLY A 78 -5.25 11.82 5.34
C GLY A 78 -5.96 10.60 5.92
N THR A 79 -5.43 9.37 5.73
CA THR A 79 -6.00 8.17 6.32
C THR A 79 -5.81 8.16 7.84
N ARG A 80 -6.86 7.75 8.55
CA ARG A 80 -6.80 7.42 9.98
C ARG A 80 -6.50 5.94 10.15
N VAL A 81 -5.64 5.58 11.08
CA VAL A 81 -5.28 4.19 11.37
C VAL A 81 -5.50 3.90 12.84
N THR A 82 -6.18 2.79 13.13
CA THR A 82 -6.34 2.26 14.49
C THR A 82 -5.45 1.04 14.71
N PHE A 83 -5.12 0.79 15.98
CA PHE A 83 -4.18 -0.27 16.39
C PHE A 83 -4.79 -1.18 17.45
N PRO A 84 -5.85 -1.94 17.16
CA PRO A 84 -6.48 -2.82 18.16
C PRO A 84 -5.49 -3.88 18.66
N ASN A 85 -5.45 -4.08 19.97
CA ASN A 85 -4.66 -5.10 20.63
C ASN A 85 -5.54 -6.30 21.00
N ARG A 86 -5.35 -7.42 20.32
CA ARG A 86 -6.08 -8.69 20.54
C ARG A 86 -5.34 -9.67 21.46
N ASP A 87 -4.12 -9.31 21.89
CA ASP A 87 -3.37 -10.15 22.81
C ASP A 87 -3.83 -9.99 24.25
N ALA A 88 -3.58 -11.01 25.07
CA ALA A 88 -3.84 -10.97 26.51
C ALA A 88 -2.88 -10.03 27.27
N VAL A 89 -1.77 -9.63 26.64
CA VAL A 89 -0.77 -8.70 27.19
C VAL A 89 -0.98 -7.30 26.66
N GLN A 90 -0.48 -6.29 27.39
CA GLN A 90 -0.48 -4.91 26.92
C GLN A 90 0.63 -4.72 25.87
N HIS A 91 0.39 -3.85 24.89
CA HIS A 91 1.40 -3.42 23.94
C HIS A 91 1.48 -1.90 23.91
N HIS A 92 2.66 -1.42 23.52
CA HIS A 92 2.94 -0.03 23.23
C HIS A 92 3.06 0.14 21.71
N VAL A 93 2.43 1.15 21.13
CA VAL A 93 2.57 1.45 19.70
C VAL A 93 3.15 2.83 19.53
N PHE A 94 4.33 2.94 18.93
CA PHE A 94 4.96 4.23 18.73
C PHE A 94 5.66 4.33 17.36
N SER A 95 5.92 5.55 16.96
CA SER A 95 6.77 5.88 15.82
C SER A 95 7.55 7.17 16.08
N VAL A 96 8.81 7.16 15.69
CA VAL A 96 9.69 8.34 15.64
C VAL A 96 10.00 8.77 14.20
N SER A 97 9.32 8.19 13.21
CA SER A 97 9.52 8.49 11.80
C SER A 97 9.17 9.93 11.46
N ARG A 98 9.91 10.53 10.52
CA ARG A 98 9.69 11.93 10.11
C ARG A 98 8.27 12.19 9.60
N ALA A 99 7.71 11.25 8.83
CA ALA A 99 6.37 11.38 8.26
C ALA A 99 5.27 11.35 9.33
N LYS A 100 5.47 10.62 10.44
CA LYS A 100 4.54 10.62 11.58
C LYS A 100 5.25 10.21 12.87
N LYS A 101 5.19 11.09 13.87
CA LYS A 101 5.60 10.77 15.24
C LYS A 101 4.35 10.65 16.11
N PHE A 102 4.25 9.58 16.86
CA PHE A 102 3.18 9.37 17.83
C PHE A 102 3.59 8.32 18.89
N ASP A 103 2.85 8.32 19.98
CA ASP A 103 3.07 7.44 21.12
C ASP A 103 1.71 7.04 21.70
N LEU A 104 1.38 5.74 21.65
CA LEU A 104 0.23 5.15 22.30
C LEU A 104 0.76 4.29 23.46
N PRO A 105 0.68 4.77 24.70
CA PRO A 105 1.23 4.05 25.86
C PRO A 105 0.56 2.69 26.03
N LEU A 106 1.11 1.84 26.86
CA LEU A 106 0.65 0.46 27.08
C LEU A 106 -0.87 0.35 27.23
N TYR A 107 -1.51 -0.45 26.40
CA TYR A 107 -2.96 -0.71 26.44
C TYR A 107 -3.31 -2.13 25.99
N ARG A 108 -4.55 -2.53 26.28
CA ARG A 108 -5.25 -3.70 25.73
C ARG A 108 -6.54 -3.25 25.03
N GLY A 109 -7.03 -4.07 24.11
CA GLY A 109 -8.27 -3.79 23.38
C GLY A 109 -8.10 -2.67 22.35
N GLU A 110 -9.11 -1.82 22.22
CA GLU A 110 -9.12 -0.71 21.27
C GLU A 110 -8.40 0.52 21.82
N PRO A 111 -7.59 1.22 21.01
CA PRO A 111 -7.06 2.52 21.37
C PRO A 111 -8.21 3.55 21.40
N ARG A 112 -8.04 4.63 22.18
CA ARG A 112 -9.10 5.65 22.32
C ARG A 112 -9.43 6.34 21.00
N GLU A 113 -8.42 6.67 20.20
CA GLU A 113 -8.58 7.41 18.95
C GLU A 113 -7.65 6.86 17.85
N PRO A 114 -8.13 6.84 16.58
CA PRO A 114 -7.26 6.54 15.46
C PRO A 114 -6.21 7.63 15.23
N VAL A 115 -5.02 7.24 14.82
CA VAL A 115 -3.92 8.16 14.45
C VAL A 115 -4.09 8.62 13.02
N LEU A 116 -4.06 9.95 12.78
CA LEU A 116 -4.12 10.54 11.44
C LEU A 116 -2.73 10.52 10.79
N PHE A 117 -2.63 10.02 9.55
CA PHE A 117 -1.42 9.98 8.73
C PHE A 117 -1.52 11.04 7.61
N ASP A 118 -1.09 12.24 7.88
CA ASP A 118 -1.27 13.46 7.08
C ASP A 118 -0.04 13.88 6.25
N GLN A 119 1.08 13.16 6.36
CA GLN A 119 2.29 13.42 5.61
C GLN A 119 2.72 12.18 4.81
N PRO A 120 3.08 12.32 3.51
CA PRO A 120 3.58 11.18 2.74
C PRO A 120 4.94 10.71 3.26
N GLY A 121 5.18 9.41 3.17
CA GLY A 121 6.43 8.78 3.56
C GLY A 121 6.25 7.45 4.27
N VAL A 122 7.35 6.87 4.70
CA VAL A 122 7.36 5.59 5.43
C VAL A 122 7.38 5.86 6.93
N VAL A 123 6.47 5.22 7.64
CA VAL A 123 6.33 5.27 9.09
C VAL A 123 6.62 3.89 9.66
N SER A 124 7.72 3.76 10.39
CA SER A 124 8.06 2.53 11.13
C SER A 124 7.34 2.51 12.46
N LEU A 125 6.67 1.42 12.75
CA LEU A 125 6.01 1.15 14.03
C LEU A 125 6.92 0.27 14.89
N GLY A 126 6.88 0.48 16.20
CA GLY A 126 7.58 -0.33 17.19
C GLY A 126 6.74 -0.54 18.45
N CYS A 127 7.14 -1.53 19.25
CA CYS A 127 6.67 -1.76 20.60
C CYS A 127 7.85 -1.71 21.56
N ASN A 128 7.74 -1.01 22.70
CA ASN A 128 8.85 -0.87 23.66
C ASN A 128 9.14 -2.12 24.47
N ILE A 129 8.20 -3.04 24.57
CA ILE A 129 8.34 -4.24 25.42
C ILE A 129 8.60 -5.52 24.62
N HIS A 130 8.50 -5.45 23.28
CA HIS A 130 8.78 -6.57 22.39
C HIS A 130 9.61 -6.07 21.20
N ASP A 131 10.93 -6.24 21.26
CA ASP A 131 11.88 -5.69 20.28
C ASP A 131 11.66 -6.19 18.84
N TRP A 132 11.01 -7.35 18.68
CA TRP A 132 10.68 -7.94 17.37
C TRP A 132 9.40 -7.37 16.78
N MET A 133 8.51 -6.76 17.57
CA MET A 133 7.27 -6.17 17.08
C MET A 133 7.57 -4.91 16.27
N SER A 134 7.58 -5.08 14.96
CA SER A 134 7.76 -3.98 14.01
C SER A 134 6.80 -4.10 12.84
N ALA A 135 6.37 -2.97 12.30
CA ALA A 135 5.59 -2.88 11.07
C ALA A 135 5.84 -1.55 10.38
N TYR A 136 5.24 -1.39 9.20
CA TYR A 136 5.41 -0.18 8.39
C TYR A 136 4.08 0.29 7.85
N ILE A 137 3.86 1.61 7.91
CA ILE A 137 2.79 2.27 7.19
C ILE A 137 3.42 3.12 6.10
N VAL A 138 3.08 2.84 4.84
CA VAL A 138 3.52 3.61 3.69
C VAL A 138 2.41 4.58 3.32
N VAL A 139 2.64 5.87 3.58
CA VAL A 139 1.68 6.94 3.33
C VAL A 139 1.96 7.52 1.94
N LEU A 140 1.00 7.44 1.04
CA LEU A 140 1.14 7.75 -0.37
C LEU A 140 0.34 8.99 -0.77
N ALA A 141 0.94 9.84 -1.61
CA ALA A 141 0.29 11.01 -2.21
C ALA A 141 -0.43 10.69 -3.53
N THR A 142 -0.64 9.42 -3.84
CA THR A 142 -1.35 8.94 -5.03
C THR A 142 -2.32 7.83 -4.63
N PRO A 143 -3.51 7.75 -5.26
CA PRO A 143 -4.43 6.64 -5.03
C PRO A 143 -4.07 5.37 -5.82
N TYR A 144 -3.08 5.44 -6.72
CA TYR A 144 -2.68 4.34 -7.59
C TYR A 144 -1.55 3.55 -6.97
N PHE A 145 -1.88 2.58 -6.13
CA PHE A 145 -0.92 1.72 -5.47
C PHE A 145 -1.51 0.35 -5.14
N ALA A 146 -0.62 -0.61 -4.94
CA ALA A 146 -0.95 -1.92 -4.39
C ALA A 146 0.25 -2.49 -3.61
N ARG A 147 -0.04 -3.38 -2.67
CA ARG A 147 0.95 -4.20 -1.97
C ARG A 147 1.06 -5.55 -2.67
N SER A 148 2.27 -6.04 -2.89
CA SER A 148 2.48 -7.37 -3.47
C SER A 148 2.05 -8.48 -2.52
N GLY A 149 1.40 -9.49 -3.08
CA GLY A 149 1.04 -10.73 -2.41
C GLY A 149 2.21 -11.70 -2.30
N THR A 150 1.94 -12.92 -1.81
CA THR A 150 2.93 -14.00 -1.70
C THR A 150 3.46 -14.47 -3.05
N ASP A 151 2.75 -14.20 -4.14
CA ASP A 151 3.17 -14.43 -5.53
C ASP A 151 4.09 -13.32 -6.08
N GLY A 152 4.34 -12.28 -5.29
CA GLY A 152 5.13 -11.11 -5.66
C GLY A 152 4.39 -10.10 -6.54
N ALA A 153 3.09 -10.29 -6.79
CA ALA A 153 2.32 -9.41 -7.66
C ALA A 153 1.59 -8.32 -6.89
N ALA A 154 1.72 -7.08 -7.37
CA ALA A 154 0.91 -5.93 -6.99
C ALA A 154 0.13 -5.46 -8.22
N VAL A 155 -1.21 -5.45 -8.12
CA VAL A 155 -2.10 -5.09 -9.23
C VAL A 155 -2.73 -3.74 -8.91
N ILE A 156 -2.43 -2.74 -9.74
CA ILE A 156 -2.87 -1.35 -9.57
C ILE A 156 -3.89 -1.04 -10.66
N GLY A 157 -5.10 -0.71 -10.27
CA GLY A 157 -6.19 -0.38 -11.19
C GLY A 157 -6.52 1.11 -11.25
N GLY A 158 -7.39 1.48 -12.21
CA GLY A 158 -7.95 2.83 -12.32
C GLY A 158 -6.96 3.91 -12.77
N ILE A 159 -5.81 3.52 -13.34
CA ILE A 159 -4.72 4.43 -13.66
C ILE A 159 -5.08 5.22 -14.94
N PRO A 160 -4.95 6.57 -14.94
CA PRO A 160 -5.13 7.36 -16.16
C PRO A 160 -4.02 7.07 -17.18
N PRO A 161 -4.27 7.27 -18.48
CA PRO A 161 -3.21 7.16 -19.49
C PRO A 161 -2.17 8.26 -19.31
N GLY A 162 -0.93 8.00 -19.73
CA GLY A 162 0.14 8.98 -19.67
C GLY A 162 1.40 8.45 -19.02
N ARG A 163 2.31 9.37 -18.73
CA ARG A 163 3.60 9.09 -18.09
C ARG A 163 3.43 9.08 -16.57
N HIS A 164 4.00 8.07 -15.93
CA HIS A 164 3.93 7.89 -14.48
C HIS A 164 5.30 7.58 -13.91
N ARG A 165 5.56 8.05 -12.71
CA ARG A 165 6.65 7.56 -11.89
C ARG A 165 6.16 6.32 -11.13
N LEU A 166 6.70 5.16 -11.49
CA LEU A 166 6.58 3.94 -10.70
C LEU A 166 7.61 3.97 -9.58
N GLU A 167 7.14 3.80 -8.36
CA GLU A 167 7.99 3.61 -7.19
C GLU A 167 7.64 2.28 -6.53
N VAL A 168 8.67 1.47 -6.21
CA VAL A 168 8.51 0.21 -5.49
C VAL A 168 9.38 0.23 -4.25
N TRP A 169 8.73 0.20 -3.09
CA TRP A 169 9.34 0.20 -1.78
C TRP A 169 9.16 -1.15 -1.08
N HIS A 170 10.14 -1.55 -0.28
CA HIS A 170 10.04 -2.74 0.59
C HIS A 170 10.87 -2.51 1.86
N PRO A 171 10.44 -2.99 3.08
CA PRO A 171 11.13 -2.72 4.34
C PRO A 171 12.57 -3.25 4.39
N ARG A 172 12.90 -4.26 3.60
CA ARG A 172 14.23 -4.84 3.50
C ARG A 172 15.07 -4.30 2.35
N ALA A 173 14.50 -3.47 1.48
CA ALA A 173 15.26 -2.79 0.42
C ALA A 173 16.01 -1.60 1.02
N ARG A 174 17.25 -1.36 0.54
CA ARG A 174 18.07 -0.22 1.00
C ARG A 174 17.43 1.12 0.64
N SER A 175 16.76 1.18 -0.50
CA SER A 175 16.02 2.35 -0.99
C SER A 175 14.87 1.87 -1.88
N ALA A 176 13.86 2.72 -2.07
CA ALA A 176 12.84 2.48 -3.08
C ALA A 176 13.48 2.48 -4.48
N LEU A 177 12.98 1.60 -5.35
CA LEU A 177 13.31 1.62 -6.77
C LEU A 177 12.34 2.56 -7.46
N THR A 178 12.85 3.47 -8.28
CA THR A 178 12.02 4.43 -9.02
C THR A 178 12.34 4.35 -10.51
N ARG A 179 11.31 4.34 -11.36
CA ARG A 179 11.46 4.48 -12.81
C ARG A 179 10.22 5.13 -13.43
N GLU A 180 10.39 5.65 -14.64
CA GLU A 180 9.28 6.14 -15.43
C GLU A 180 8.64 5.02 -16.25
N VAL A 181 7.31 5.02 -16.33
CA VAL A 181 6.52 4.09 -17.13
C VAL A 181 5.44 4.83 -17.90
N VAL A 182 5.10 4.33 -19.08
CA VAL A 182 4.00 4.85 -19.89
C VAL A 182 2.83 3.90 -19.78
N VAL A 183 1.69 4.40 -19.31
CA VAL A 183 0.43 3.67 -19.29
C VAL A 183 -0.32 3.99 -20.59
N ALA A 184 -0.35 3.03 -21.52
CA ALA A 184 -1.00 3.18 -22.81
C ALA A 184 -2.53 3.11 -22.72
N GLY A 185 -3.21 3.50 -23.78
CA GLY A 185 -4.68 3.63 -23.85
C GLY A 185 -5.51 2.34 -23.84
N GLY A 186 -4.94 1.17 -23.62
CA GLY A 186 -5.69 -0.11 -23.60
C GLY A 186 -4.85 -1.26 -23.05
N GLY A 187 -5.50 -2.18 -22.32
CA GLY A 187 -4.91 -3.41 -21.80
C GLY A 187 -4.14 -3.28 -20.48
N ALA A 188 -3.84 -4.43 -19.88
CA ALA A 188 -2.98 -4.55 -18.71
C ALA A 188 -1.51 -4.49 -19.14
N ALA A 189 -0.70 -3.70 -18.42
CA ALA A 189 0.75 -3.66 -18.60
C ALA A 189 1.43 -4.39 -17.45
N THR A 190 2.42 -5.24 -17.74
CA THR A 190 3.23 -5.89 -16.69
C THR A 190 4.58 -5.20 -16.58
N GLN A 191 4.98 -4.94 -15.35
CA GLN A 191 6.28 -4.37 -14.98
C GLN A 191 7.00 -5.36 -14.06
N VAL A 192 8.12 -5.90 -14.48
CA VAL A 192 8.95 -6.76 -13.63
C VAL A 192 10.02 -5.91 -12.93
N ILE A 193 10.09 -6.06 -11.61
CA ILE A 193 10.98 -5.30 -10.74
C ILE A 193 11.85 -6.26 -9.93
N ALA A 194 13.16 -6.15 -10.06
CA ALA A 194 14.10 -6.87 -9.22
C ALA A 194 14.49 -6.01 -8.01
N LEU A 195 14.30 -6.53 -6.79
CA LEU A 195 14.69 -5.88 -5.54
C LEU A 195 15.76 -6.69 -4.81
N THR A 196 16.88 -6.07 -4.51
CA THR A 196 17.85 -6.65 -3.57
C THR A 196 17.41 -6.40 -2.15
N LEU A 197 17.17 -7.49 -1.41
CA LEU A 197 16.68 -7.44 -0.04
C LEU A 197 17.79 -7.72 0.97
N GLY A 198 17.84 -6.92 2.03
CA GLY A 198 18.66 -7.19 3.21
C GLY A 198 18.08 -8.32 4.10
N VAL A 199 18.73 -8.58 5.21
CA VAL A 199 18.30 -9.60 6.18
C VAL A 199 16.92 -9.29 6.75
N ASP A 200 16.08 -10.30 6.91
CA ASP A 200 14.80 -10.15 7.60
C ASP A 200 15.02 -10.11 9.12
N ARG A 201 14.77 -8.96 9.72
CA ARG A 201 14.96 -8.76 11.17
C ARG A 201 13.82 -9.33 12.00
N ARG A 202 12.67 -9.69 11.39
CA ARG A 202 11.54 -10.33 12.07
C ARG A 202 11.89 -11.73 12.59
N VAL A 203 12.88 -12.38 11.99
CA VAL A 203 13.35 -13.74 12.37
C VAL A 203 14.02 -13.75 13.75
N ARG A 204 14.20 -12.58 14.39
CA ARG A 204 14.81 -12.47 15.73
C ARG A 204 13.81 -12.55 16.88
N ARG A 205 12.60 -13.02 16.65
CA ARG A 205 11.74 -13.43 17.78
C ARG A 205 12.53 -14.41 18.65
N ALA A 206 12.56 -14.16 19.95
CA ALA A 206 13.12 -15.13 20.88
C ALA A 206 12.44 -16.49 20.60
N PRO A 207 13.17 -17.60 20.52
CA PRO A 207 12.57 -18.91 20.32
C PRO A 207 11.45 -19.04 21.34
N ASP A 208 10.28 -19.51 20.87
CA ASP A 208 9.11 -19.71 21.71
C ASP A 208 9.57 -20.38 23.00
N SER A 209 9.60 -19.62 24.07
CA SER A 209 9.86 -20.13 25.40
C SER A 209 8.59 -20.86 25.87
N ALA A 210 8.31 -21.99 25.22
CA ALA A 210 7.55 -23.04 25.88
C ALA A 210 8.38 -23.43 27.13
N GLY A 211 8.32 -22.60 28.17
CA GLY A 211 8.81 -22.95 29.50
C GLY A 211 10.06 -22.25 30.02
N GLY A 212 10.45 -21.07 29.62
CA GLY A 212 11.61 -20.39 30.19
C GLY A 212 11.36 -18.90 30.42
N GLY A 213 10.85 -18.53 31.60
CA GLY A 213 10.83 -17.13 32.01
C GLY A 213 12.25 -16.57 32.06
N TYR A 214 12.40 -15.28 31.77
CA TYR A 214 13.60 -14.50 32.11
C TYR A 214 13.93 -14.72 33.60
N LYS A 215 15.12 -15.27 33.86
CA LYS A 215 15.75 -15.27 35.17
C LYS A 215 16.55 -14.00 35.34
#